data_8bf2dd84e66cd1c97ab5a21ca85226b2
#
_entry.id   8bf2dd84e66cd1c97ab5a21ca85226b2
#
_cell.length_a   1.000
_cell.length_b   1.000
_cell.length_c   1.000
_cell.angle_alpha   90.00
_cell.angle_beta   90.00
_cell.angle_gamma   90.00
#
_symmetry.space_group_name_H-M   'P 1'
#
loop_
_entity.id
_entity.type
_entity.pdbx_description
1 polymer ?
#
loop_
_entity_poly.entity_id
_entity_poly.type
_entity_poly.pdbx_seq_one_letter_code
_entity_poly.pdbx_strand_id
1 'polypeptide(L)'
;MIPTRMRLSALAAGVMLASGSLHADNHDTQAVIDRLLEEHFQQSTLSRDEQIAELQWFAKAAEPFRGMEINVVSEGLTTHVYERDVLAEAFSELTGIEVTHNIIGEGDVVNNMQTQMQSGRNIYDGYVNDSDAIGTHIRYGTTVNLSKAMENEWSDYTLPTLDLDDFIGIQYTTGPDGDIYQLPDQQFANLYWFRYDWFQREDLQAQFREKYGYELGVPTNWTAYQDIAEFFTNEVGEIDGQQVYGHMDYGRRDPSLGWRFHDSWLSMAGMGSTGVPFGNPVDDWGIRVDEQSRPVGASVSRGGATNSPASVFAVTKMVDWLRDYAPPEAQGMTFGEAGPVPAQGQIAQQMFWYTAFTADMTSPDVPVTDDEGNPKWRMAPSPTGPYWQEGMKVGYQDVGSWTFFDSTPEDRRTAAWLYAQFTTAKTVSLEKLIAGLTPIRRSDIMSEEMTEMAPKLGGLVEFYRSPDQSKWTPSSTNVPDYPRMAPLWWQNLAPAVSGDVTPKEALDNLAGDLDNIMARLARAKVFETFEPKLNEERDPEYWLSKPGAPKAELDNEMPQGTTVPYDQLIQSWQQ
;
A
#
# COMPACT_ATOMS: atom_id res chain seq x y z
N MET A 1 -20.96 -14.27 -79.00
CA MET A 1 -19.94 -14.86 -79.90
C MET A 1 -18.67 -15.00 -79.10
N ILE A 2 -18.28 -16.19 -78.87
CA ILE A 2 -17.06 -16.83 -78.42
C ILE A 2 -15.93 -16.51 -79.46
N PRO A 3 -14.62 -16.61 -79.20
CA PRO A 3 -13.84 -17.25 -78.15
C PRO A 3 -12.48 -16.57 -77.83
N THR A 4 -11.70 -16.93 -76.91
CA THR A 4 -10.82 -18.08 -76.68
C THR A 4 -9.35 -17.67 -76.36
N ARG A 5 -8.79 -18.31 -75.39
CA ARG A 5 -7.45 -18.91 -75.08
C ARG A 5 -6.51 -18.11 -74.28
N MET A 6 -6.35 -18.48 -73.00
CA MET A 6 -5.42 -19.47 -72.41
C MET A 6 -3.98 -19.45 -72.96
N ARG A 7 -3.03 -19.10 -72.05
CA ARG A 7 -1.80 -19.92 -71.88
C ARG A 7 -1.20 -19.76 -70.52
N LEU A 8 -1.05 -20.88 -69.84
CA LEU A 8 -0.15 -21.08 -68.66
C LEU A 8 1.29 -20.82 -69.05
N SER A 9 2.08 -20.33 -68.15
CA SER A 9 3.46 -20.78 -67.99
C SER A 9 3.81 -20.67 -66.50
N ALA A 10 4.07 -21.83 -65.94
CA ALA A 10 4.53 -22.05 -64.61
C ALA A 10 6.06 -22.03 -64.54
N LEU A 11 6.52 -21.91 -63.35
CA LEU A 11 7.75 -22.43 -62.73
C LEU A 11 8.91 -21.48 -62.42
N ALA A 12 9.20 -21.55 -61.13
CA ALA A 12 10.50 -21.60 -60.49
C ALA A 12 11.24 -20.28 -60.21
N ALA A 13 11.01 -19.81 -59.04
CA ALA A 13 12.08 -19.34 -58.19
C ALA A 13 11.64 -19.49 -56.75
N GLY A 14 12.03 -20.60 -56.21
CA GLY A 14 11.84 -20.95 -54.84
C GLY A 14 13.05 -20.56 -53.99
N VAL A 15 12.78 -20.49 -52.74
CA VAL A 15 13.73 -20.72 -51.65
C VAL A 15 14.98 -19.86 -51.67
N MET A 16 14.88 -18.64 -51.13
CA MET A 16 15.94 -17.90 -50.40
C MET A 16 15.31 -16.67 -49.78
N LEU A 17 14.58 -16.80 -48.68
CA LEU A 17 14.18 -15.70 -47.80
C LEU A 17 13.78 -16.28 -46.42
N ALA A 18 14.69 -16.99 -45.79
CA ALA A 18 14.51 -17.43 -44.40
C ALA A 18 15.70 -17.12 -43.49
N SER A 19 16.70 -16.39 -43.99
CA SER A 19 17.86 -16.02 -43.19
C SER A 19 18.12 -14.51 -43.07
N GLY A 20 17.23 -13.69 -43.64
CA GLY A 20 17.33 -12.24 -43.57
C GLY A 20 16.49 -11.61 -42.45
N SER A 21 15.40 -12.23 -42.02
CA SER A 21 14.49 -11.67 -41.02
C SER A 21 15.06 -11.75 -39.60
N LEU A 22 15.77 -12.80 -39.24
CA LEU A 22 16.36 -12.93 -37.91
C LEU A 22 17.47 -11.91 -37.62
N HIS A 23 18.19 -11.45 -38.66
CA HIS A 23 19.27 -10.45 -38.48
C HIS A 23 18.72 -9.00 -38.52
N ALA A 24 17.67 -8.75 -39.25
CA ALA A 24 17.01 -7.44 -39.29
C ALA A 24 16.26 -7.17 -37.96
N ASP A 25 15.53 -8.15 -37.44
CA ASP A 25 14.82 -8.05 -36.16
C ASP A 25 15.78 -7.83 -34.98
N ASN A 26 16.93 -8.50 -34.95
CA ASN A 26 17.93 -8.31 -33.89
C ASN A 26 18.61 -6.93 -33.91
N HIS A 27 18.78 -6.34 -35.09
CA HIS A 27 19.40 -5.01 -35.20
C HIS A 27 18.42 -3.90 -34.78
N ASP A 28 17.13 -4.09 -35.03
CA ASP A 28 16.07 -3.18 -34.62
C ASP A 28 15.87 -3.22 -33.08
N THR A 29 15.80 -4.43 -32.51
CA THR A 29 15.68 -4.63 -31.06
C THR A 29 16.85 -4.02 -30.27
N GLN A 30 18.10 -4.16 -30.75
CA GLN A 30 19.25 -3.57 -30.06
C GLN A 30 19.19 -2.03 -30.09
N ALA A 31 18.78 -1.44 -31.20
CA ALA A 31 18.64 0.01 -31.31
C ALA A 31 17.53 0.55 -30.36
N VAL A 32 16.44 -0.20 -30.18
CA VAL A 32 15.40 0.11 -29.19
C VAL A 32 15.97 0.07 -27.77
N ILE A 33 16.68 -1.02 -27.41
CA ILE A 33 17.30 -1.19 -26.10
C ILE A 33 18.25 -0.02 -25.79
N ASP A 34 19.16 0.30 -26.73
CA ASP A 34 20.14 1.37 -26.53
C ASP A 34 19.46 2.72 -26.29
N ARG A 35 18.39 3.02 -27.03
CA ARG A 35 17.63 4.24 -26.84
C ARG A 35 16.89 4.26 -25.51
N LEU A 36 16.16 3.19 -25.14
CA LEU A 36 15.45 3.12 -23.86
C LEU A 36 16.38 3.34 -22.67
N LEU A 37 17.57 2.75 -22.72
CA LEU A 37 18.58 2.90 -21.68
C LEU A 37 19.21 4.32 -21.67
N GLU A 38 19.24 5.04 -22.78
CA GLU A 38 19.73 6.41 -22.86
C GLU A 38 18.67 7.45 -22.48
N GLU A 39 17.41 7.18 -22.79
CA GLU A 39 16.33 8.16 -22.60
C GLU A 39 15.57 7.97 -21.27
N HIS A 40 15.38 6.71 -20.80
CA HIS A 40 14.46 6.41 -19.71
C HIS A 40 15.09 5.62 -18.54
N PHE A 41 16.14 4.82 -18.75
CA PHE A 41 16.64 3.88 -17.73
C PHE A 41 18.12 4.09 -17.45
N GLN A 42 18.51 5.33 -17.20
CA GLN A 42 19.91 5.70 -16.92
C GLN A 42 20.34 5.28 -15.51
N GLN A 43 19.41 5.36 -14.54
CA GLN A 43 19.62 4.96 -13.15
C GLN A 43 19.16 3.51 -12.96
N SER A 44 20.04 2.65 -12.53
CA SER A 44 19.73 1.25 -12.23
C SER A 44 20.74 0.65 -11.28
N THR A 45 20.33 -0.34 -10.50
CA THR A 45 21.24 -1.14 -9.67
C THR A 45 22.02 -2.19 -10.48
N LEU A 46 21.66 -2.36 -11.75
CA LEU A 46 22.37 -3.24 -12.69
C LEU A 46 23.45 -2.47 -13.46
N SER A 47 24.52 -3.18 -13.86
CA SER A 47 25.44 -2.67 -14.86
C SER A 47 24.76 -2.55 -16.24
N ARG A 48 25.32 -1.74 -17.12
CA ARG A 48 24.80 -1.56 -18.49
C ARG A 48 24.64 -2.89 -19.25
N ASP A 49 25.59 -3.80 -19.12
CA ASP A 49 25.52 -5.11 -19.79
C ASP A 49 24.40 -5.99 -19.21
N GLU A 50 24.17 -5.93 -17.91
CA GLU A 50 23.05 -6.64 -17.26
C GLU A 50 21.70 -6.04 -17.65
N GLN A 51 21.56 -4.72 -17.73
CA GLN A 51 20.36 -4.05 -18.23
C GLN A 51 20.04 -4.49 -19.67
N ILE A 52 21.05 -4.51 -20.55
CA ILE A 52 20.89 -5.00 -21.93
C ILE A 52 20.42 -6.45 -21.94
N ALA A 53 21.02 -7.32 -21.12
CA ALA A 53 20.64 -8.73 -21.04
C ALA A 53 19.19 -8.90 -20.54
N GLU A 54 18.75 -8.12 -19.56
CA GLU A 54 17.40 -8.14 -19.02
C GLU A 54 16.38 -7.69 -20.08
N LEU A 55 16.62 -6.59 -20.79
CA LEU A 55 15.75 -6.11 -21.86
C LEU A 55 15.70 -7.07 -23.07
N GLN A 56 16.84 -7.68 -23.44
CA GLN A 56 16.88 -8.72 -24.48
C GLN A 56 16.03 -9.95 -24.08
N TRP A 57 16.05 -10.32 -22.80
CA TRP A 57 15.21 -11.40 -22.30
C TRP A 57 13.72 -11.08 -22.48
N PHE A 58 13.25 -9.86 -22.10
CA PHE A 58 11.87 -9.44 -22.32
C PHE A 58 11.47 -9.48 -23.79
N ALA A 59 12.29 -8.93 -24.67
CA ALA A 59 12.04 -8.94 -26.12
C ALA A 59 11.86 -10.38 -26.66
N LYS A 60 12.69 -11.31 -26.18
CA LYS A 60 12.65 -12.72 -26.57
C LYS A 60 11.45 -13.46 -25.96
N ALA A 61 11.20 -13.30 -24.66
CA ALA A 61 10.07 -13.97 -23.98
C ALA A 61 8.73 -13.53 -24.55
N ALA A 62 8.64 -12.30 -25.04
CA ALA A 62 7.43 -11.74 -25.62
C ALA A 62 7.18 -12.14 -27.09
N GLU A 63 8.12 -12.79 -27.79
CA GLU A 63 7.96 -13.15 -29.21
C GLU A 63 6.64 -13.86 -29.55
N PRO A 64 6.12 -14.83 -28.73
CA PRO A 64 4.85 -15.50 -29.01
C PRO A 64 3.63 -14.59 -28.94
N PHE A 65 3.73 -13.46 -28.25
CA PHE A 65 2.63 -12.54 -27.96
C PHE A 65 2.71 -11.23 -28.78
N ARG A 66 3.66 -11.10 -29.68
CA ARG A 66 3.86 -9.92 -30.53
C ARG A 66 2.60 -9.57 -31.33
N GLY A 67 2.17 -8.30 -31.26
CA GLY A 67 0.92 -7.82 -31.86
C GLY A 67 -0.33 -8.07 -31.02
N MET A 68 -0.19 -8.61 -29.79
CA MET A 68 -1.28 -8.72 -28.83
C MET A 68 -1.51 -7.37 -28.16
N GLU A 69 -2.78 -7.08 -27.84
CA GLU A 69 -3.18 -5.94 -27.02
C GLU A 69 -3.57 -6.45 -25.63
N ILE A 70 -3.04 -5.86 -24.57
CA ILE A 70 -3.43 -6.12 -23.18
C ILE A 70 -3.96 -4.85 -22.52
N ASN A 71 -4.94 -5.04 -21.62
CA ASN A 71 -5.52 -3.98 -20.82
C ASN A 71 -5.25 -4.25 -19.34
N VAL A 72 -4.53 -3.36 -18.71
CA VAL A 72 -4.27 -3.40 -17.26
C VAL A 72 -4.82 -2.15 -16.58
N VAL A 73 -4.95 -2.21 -15.26
CA VAL A 73 -5.57 -1.12 -14.50
C VAL A 73 -4.90 -0.93 -13.14
N SER A 74 -4.79 0.34 -12.74
CA SER A 74 -4.32 0.76 -11.42
C SER A 74 -5.05 2.03 -10.97
N GLU A 75 -4.82 2.44 -9.73
CA GLU A 75 -5.29 3.71 -9.19
C GLU A 75 -4.43 4.91 -9.65
N GLY A 76 -4.91 6.12 -9.36
CA GLY A 76 -4.30 7.38 -9.80
C GLY A 76 -3.20 7.89 -8.87
N LEU A 77 -2.00 7.33 -8.96
CA LEU A 77 -0.80 7.76 -8.23
C LEU A 77 0.34 8.12 -9.19
N THR A 78 1.32 8.89 -8.70
CA THR A 78 2.47 9.32 -9.52
C THR A 78 3.23 8.14 -10.10
N THR A 79 3.42 7.08 -9.33
CA THR A 79 4.06 5.83 -9.78
C THR A 79 3.32 5.22 -10.97
N HIS A 80 2.00 5.09 -10.88
CA HIS A 80 1.19 4.50 -11.96
C HIS A 80 1.06 5.40 -13.19
N VAL A 81 1.12 6.73 -12.99
CA VAL A 81 1.20 7.68 -14.11
C VAL A 81 2.51 7.48 -14.87
N TYR A 82 3.63 7.29 -14.15
CA TYR A 82 4.92 6.96 -14.78
C TYR A 82 4.88 5.61 -15.52
N GLU A 83 4.23 4.61 -14.95
CA GLU A 83 4.03 3.31 -15.61
C GLU A 83 3.22 3.44 -16.90
N ARG A 84 2.13 4.20 -16.89
CA ARG A 84 1.31 4.43 -18.09
C ARG A 84 2.07 5.22 -19.15
N ASP A 85 2.72 6.32 -18.76
CA ASP A 85 3.25 7.31 -19.70
C ASP A 85 4.65 6.94 -20.22
N VAL A 86 5.41 6.14 -19.46
CA VAL A 86 6.79 5.75 -19.79
C VAL A 86 6.94 4.24 -19.96
N LEU A 87 6.58 3.47 -18.94
CA LEU A 87 6.89 2.03 -18.95
C LEU A 87 6.02 1.24 -19.91
N ALA A 88 4.74 1.59 -20.06
CA ALA A 88 3.86 0.91 -21.01
C ALA A 88 4.30 1.15 -22.47
N GLU A 89 4.73 2.38 -22.80
CA GLU A 89 5.27 2.71 -24.11
C GLU A 89 6.60 1.98 -24.37
N ALA A 90 7.52 2.04 -23.41
CA ALA A 90 8.81 1.37 -23.49
C ALA A 90 8.67 -0.17 -23.66
N PHE A 91 7.78 -0.79 -22.88
CA PHE A 91 7.49 -2.22 -23.00
C PHE A 91 6.87 -2.57 -24.35
N SER A 92 5.89 -1.77 -24.82
CA SER A 92 5.23 -2.00 -26.11
C SER A 92 6.21 -1.91 -27.26
N GLU A 93 7.11 -0.95 -27.23
CA GLU A 93 8.14 -0.78 -28.26
C GLU A 93 9.17 -1.92 -28.25
N LEU A 94 9.60 -2.33 -27.07
CA LEU A 94 10.59 -3.40 -26.89
C LEU A 94 10.04 -4.76 -27.33
N THR A 95 8.78 -5.05 -26.98
CA THR A 95 8.20 -6.39 -27.07
C THR A 95 7.25 -6.57 -28.26
N GLY A 96 6.65 -5.48 -28.73
CA GLY A 96 5.57 -5.52 -29.71
C GLY A 96 4.23 -5.98 -29.13
N ILE A 97 4.07 -6.03 -27.79
CA ILE A 97 2.79 -6.18 -27.10
C ILE A 97 2.26 -4.77 -26.82
N GLU A 98 1.06 -4.43 -27.29
CA GLU A 98 0.45 -3.15 -27.03
C GLU A 98 -0.18 -3.12 -25.63
N VAL A 99 0.25 -2.20 -24.77
CA VAL A 99 -0.26 -2.07 -23.40
C VAL A 99 -1.15 -0.84 -23.29
N THR A 100 -2.39 -1.05 -22.87
CA THR A 100 -3.26 0.02 -22.37
C THR A 100 -3.29 -0.06 -20.84
N HIS A 101 -2.58 0.86 -20.18
CA HIS A 101 -2.58 0.97 -18.73
C HIS A 101 -3.62 2.02 -18.30
N ASN A 102 -4.75 1.56 -17.78
CA ASN A 102 -5.87 2.42 -17.37
C ASN A 102 -5.64 2.92 -15.95
N ILE A 103 -5.85 4.22 -15.75
CA ILE A 103 -5.81 4.85 -14.42
C ILE A 103 -7.22 5.26 -14.04
N ILE A 104 -7.76 4.69 -12.97
CA ILE A 104 -9.12 4.95 -12.48
C ILE A 104 -9.10 5.17 -10.96
N GLY A 105 -10.25 5.46 -10.36
CA GLY A 105 -10.35 5.54 -8.90
C GLY A 105 -10.14 4.18 -8.24
N GLU A 106 -9.46 4.13 -7.11
CA GLU A 106 -9.17 2.89 -6.38
C GLU A 106 -10.42 2.06 -6.11
N GLY A 107 -11.51 2.67 -5.62
CA GLY A 107 -12.78 1.98 -5.42
C GLY A 107 -13.33 1.32 -6.70
N ASP A 108 -13.05 1.88 -7.88
CA ASP A 108 -13.43 1.30 -9.17
C ASP A 108 -12.51 0.13 -9.54
N VAL A 109 -11.21 0.19 -9.20
CA VAL A 109 -10.29 -0.96 -9.36
C VAL A 109 -10.82 -2.15 -8.56
N VAL A 110 -11.12 -1.97 -7.28
CA VAL A 110 -11.67 -3.00 -6.38
C VAL A 110 -13.01 -3.55 -6.89
N ASN A 111 -13.91 -2.68 -7.35
CA ASN A 111 -15.22 -3.10 -7.89
C ASN A 111 -15.10 -3.91 -9.18
N ASN A 112 -14.20 -3.52 -10.09
CA ASN A 112 -13.95 -4.26 -11.33
C ASN A 112 -13.31 -5.62 -11.05
N MET A 113 -12.35 -5.67 -10.14
CA MET A 113 -11.72 -6.89 -9.66
C MET A 113 -12.75 -7.86 -9.08
N GLN A 114 -13.60 -7.39 -8.17
CA GLN A 114 -14.68 -8.19 -7.59
C GLN A 114 -15.66 -8.72 -8.66
N THR A 115 -16.01 -7.85 -9.62
CA THR A 115 -16.90 -8.25 -10.72
C THR A 115 -16.25 -9.34 -11.58
N GLN A 116 -14.97 -9.25 -11.88
CA GLN A 116 -14.22 -10.27 -12.61
C GLN A 116 -14.19 -11.58 -11.83
N MET A 117 -13.84 -11.54 -10.53
CA MET A 117 -13.81 -12.71 -9.66
C MET A 117 -15.16 -13.43 -9.59
N GLN A 118 -16.26 -12.70 -9.47
CA GLN A 118 -17.60 -13.29 -9.31
C GLN A 118 -18.21 -13.77 -10.62
N SER A 119 -17.97 -13.04 -11.72
CA SER A 119 -18.60 -13.36 -13.01
C SER A 119 -17.79 -14.33 -13.86
N GLY A 120 -16.50 -14.49 -13.59
CA GLY A 120 -15.57 -15.22 -14.44
C GLY A 120 -15.34 -14.57 -15.81
N ARG A 121 -15.69 -13.28 -15.97
CA ARG A 121 -15.49 -12.52 -17.21
C ARG A 121 -14.22 -11.71 -17.11
N ASN A 122 -13.34 -11.82 -18.10
CA ASN A 122 -12.18 -10.95 -18.21
C ASN A 122 -12.64 -9.50 -18.42
N ILE A 123 -12.26 -8.60 -17.51
CA ILE A 123 -12.46 -7.14 -17.59
C ILE A 123 -11.12 -6.48 -17.88
N TYR A 124 -10.10 -6.79 -17.06
CA TYR A 124 -8.72 -6.41 -17.27
C TYR A 124 -7.82 -7.64 -17.20
N ASP A 125 -6.69 -7.58 -17.90
CA ASP A 125 -5.75 -8.70 -17.98
C ASP A 125 -4.81 -8.76 -16.77
N GLY A 126 -4.63 -7.62 -16.08
CA GLY A 126 -3.88 -7.47 -14.84
C GLY A 126 -4.38 -6.27 -14.05
N TYR A 127 -4.28 -6.36 -12.74
CA TYR A 127 -4.67 -5.31 -11.80
C TYR A 127 -3.49 -4.98 -10.90
N VAL A 128 -3.20 -3.69 -10.69
CA VAL A 128 -2.47 -3.26 -9.50
C VAL A 128 -3.50 -2.89 -8.45
N ASN A 129 -3.53 -3.61 -7.36
CA ASN A 129 -4.42 -3.37 -6.23
C ASN A 129 -3.67 -3.60 -4.92
N ASP A 130 -4.20 -3.03 -3.86
CA ASP A 130 -3.59 -3.06 -2.56
C ASP A 130 -3.54 -4.45 -1.94
N SER A 131 -2.57 -4.68 -1.08
CA SER A 131 -2.42 -5.93 -0.33
C SER A 131 -3.58 -6.18 0.64
N ASP A 132 -4.45 -5.20 0.88
CA ASP A 132 -5.65 -5.34 1.69
C ASP A 132 -6.69 -6.31 1.10
N ALA A 133 -6.60 -6.63 -0.19
CA ALA A 133 -7.39 -7.68 -0.82
C ALA A 133 -6.80 -9.10 -0.65
N ILE A 134 -5.60 -9.27 -0.05
CA ILE A 134 -4.92 -10.57 0.05
C ILE A 134 -5.77 -11.63 0.75
N GLY A 135 -6.44 -11.24 1.84
CA GLY A 135 -7.33 -12.14 2.57
C GLY A 135 -8.48 -12.69 1.75
N THR A 136 -8.95 -11.93 0.77
CA THR A 136 -9.96 -12.32 -0.21
C THR A 136 -9.36 -13.22 -1.29
N HIS A 137 -8.22 -12.84 -1.85
CA HIS A 137 -7.56 -13.56 -2.93
C HIS A 137 -7.23 -15.02 -2.55
N ILE A 138 -6.63 -15.23 -1.39
CA ILE A 138 -6.27 -16.58 -0.91
C ILE A 138 -7.48 -17.49 -0.63
N ARG A 139 -8.69 -16.93 -0.46
CA ARG A 139 -9.90 -17.68 -0.10
C ARG A 139 -10.79 -18.00 -1.27
N TYR A 140 -10.90 -17.11 -2.24
CA TYR A 140 -11.78 -17.33 -3.39
C TYR A 140 -11.25 -18.34 -4.41
N GLY A 141 -9.93 -18.61 -4.46
CA GLY A 141 -9.32 -19.56 -5.38
C GLY A 141 -9.44 -19.20 -6.86
N THR A 142 -9.76 -17.95 -7.18
CA THR A 142 -9.89 -17.43 -8.57
C THR A 142 -8.72 -16.54 -8.96
N THR A 143 -7.87 -16.20 -8.00
CA THR A 143 -6.63 -15.45 -8.20
C THR A 143 -5.51 -16.43 -8.53
N VAL A 144 -4.68 -16.09 -9.50
CA VAL A 144 -3.51 -16.88 -9.86
C VAL A 144 -2.56 -16.98 -8.66
N ASN A 145 -2.22 -18.21 -8.31
CA ASN A 145 -1.14 -18.47 -7.36
C ASN A 145 0.19 -18.29 -8.10
N LEU A 146 0.87 -17.17 -7.86
CA LEU A 146 2.10 -16.82 -8.58
C LEU A 146 3.22 -17.82 -8.35
N SER A 147 3.37 -18.35 -7.13
CA SER A 147 4.39 -19.37 -6.85
C SER A 147 4.22 -20.58 -7.74
N LYS A 148 3.00 -21.09 -7.86
CA LYS A 148 2.70 -22.24 -8.72
C LYS A 148 2.80 -21.92 -10.20
N ALA A 149 2.34 -20.74 -10.62
CA ALA A 149 2.44 -20.32 -12.01
C ALA A 149 3.90 -20.20 -12.47
N MET A 150 4.76 -19.59 -11.67
CA MET A 150 6.21 -19.46 -11.94
C MET A 150 6.91 -20.82 -12.03
N GLU A 151 6.48 -21.81 -11.25
CA GLU A 151 7.04 -23.16 -11.31
C GLU A 151 6.52 -23.99 -12.50
N ASN A 152 5.37 -23.64 -13.07
CA ASN A 152 4.68 -24.41 -14.09
C ASN A 152 4.47 -23.62 -15.39
N GLU A 153 3.28 -22.99 -15.54
CA GLU A 153 2.86 -22.38 -16.80
C GLU A 153 3.69 -21.15 -17.21
N TRP A 154 4.27 -20.46 -16.25
CA TRP A 154 5.11 -19.28 -16.47
C TRP A 154 6.61 -19.53 -16.28
N SER A 155 7.05 -20.78 -16.17
CA SER A 155 8.46 -21.10 -15.95
C SER A 155 9.39 -20.54 -17.04
N ASP A 156 8.96 -20.53 -18.29
CA ASP A 156 9.70 -19.96 -19.43
C ASP A 156 9.50 -18.43 -19.57
N TYR A 157 8.53 -17.86 -18.86
CA TYR A 157 8.10 -16.45 -18.89
C TYR A 157 8.37 -15.72 -17.57
N THR A 158 9.10 -16.32 -16.66
CA THR A 158 9.55 -15.68 -15.43
C THR A 158 10.97 -15.18 -15.60
N LEU A 159 11.17 -13.88 -15.37
CA LEU A 159 12.45 -13.20 -15.51
C LEU A 159 13.51 -13.86 -14.60
N PRO A 160 14.65 -14.34 -15.12
CA PRO A 160 15.68 -14.98 -14.29
C PRO A 160 16.28 -14.06 -13.21
N THR A 161 16.22 -12.75 -13.41
CA THR A 161 16.68 -11.70 -12.49
C THR A 161 15.56 -11.09 -11.67
N LEU A 162 14.37 -11.72 -11.62
CA LEU A 162 13.21 -11.20 -10.87
C LEU A 162 13.53 -11.02 -9.38
N ASP A 163 14.29 -11.92 -8.79
CA ASP A 163 14.85 -11.82 -7.43
C ASP A 163 13.80 -11.43 -6.40
N LEU A 164 12.93 -12.38 -6.06
CA LEU A 164 11.80 -12.18 -5.14
C LEU A 164 12.23 -11.74 -3.74
N ASP A 165 13.43 -12.15 -3.30
CA ASP A 165 13.96 -11.78 -1.98
C ASP A 165 14.38 -10.31 -1.90
N ASP A 166 14.58 -9.64 -3.05
CA ASP A 166 14.89 -8.23 -3.12
C ASP A 166 13.67 -7.33 -2.97
N PHE A 167 12.45 -7.88 -3.11
CA PHE A 167 11.23 -7.09 -2.94
C PHE A 167 10.97 -6.74 -1.48
N ILE A 168 10.75 -5.46 -1.24
CA ILE A 168 10.20 -4.96 0.02
C ILE A 168 8.73 -5.36 0.08
N GLY A 169 8.29 -6.00 1.17
CA GLY A 169 6.88 -6.32 1.36
C GLY A 169 6.38 -7.60 0.68
N ILE A 170 7.26 -8.41 0.07
CA ILE A 170 6.86 -9.69 -0.53
C ILE A 170 6.09 -10.59 0.48
N GLN A 171 6.43 -10.52 1.76
CA GLN A 171 5.74 -11.22 2.82
C GLN A 171 4.27 -10.79 2.98
N TYR A 172 3.90 -9.58 2.54
CA TYR A 172 2.54 -9.05 2.62
C TYR A 172 1.64 -9.59 1.51
N THR A 173 2.24 -10.09 0.44
CA THR A 173 1.57 -10.70 -0.72
C THR A 173 1.63 -12.22 -0.73
N THR A 174 2.12 -12.81 0.38
CA THR A 174 2.24 -14.26 0.58
C THR A 174 1.10 -14.79 1.43
N GLY A 175 0.47 -15.88 1.04
CA GLY A 175 -0.63 -16.54 1.75
C GLY A 175 -0.17 -17.36 2.97
N PRO A 176 -1.12 -17.80 3.83
CA PRO A 176 -0.81 -18.69 4.96
C PRO A 176 -0.25 -20.06 4.55
N ASP A 177 -0.41 -20.45 3.31
CA ASP A 177 0.16 -21.65 2.68
C ASP A 177 1.63 -21.46 2.26
N GLY A 178 2.16 -20.23 2.36
CA GLY A 178 3.50 -19.86 1.96
C GLY A 178 3.64 -19.48 0.49
N ASP A 179 2.57 -19.54 -0.29
CA ASP A 179 2.56 -19.19 -1.71
C ASP A 179 2.34 -17.68 -1.90
N ILE A 180 2.95 -17.11 -2.93
CA ILE A 180 2.81 -15.71 -3.33
C ILE A 180 1.60 -15.59 -4.27
N TYR A 181 0.75 -14.59 -4.01
CA TYR A 181 -0.48 -14.33 -4.79
C TYR A 181 -0.46 -12.99 -5.52
N GLN A 182 0.45 -12.09 -5.16
CA GLN A 182 0.59 -10.78 -5.78
C GLN A 182 2.08 -10.46 -5.94
N LEU A 183 2.45 -9.73 -7.01
CA LEU A 183 3.81 -9.23 -7.19
C LEU A 183 3.88 -7.77 -6.72
N PRO A 184 4.67 -7.43 -5.71
CA PRO A 184 4.78 -6.06 -5.22
C PRO A 184 5.16 -5.06 -6.32
N ASP A 185 4.47 -3.94 -6.36
CA ASP A 185 4.66 -2.88 -7.34
C ASP A 185 4.97 -1.51 -6.72
N GLN A 186 4.41 -1.24 -5.56
CA GLN A 186 4.64 -0.03 -4.78
C GLN A 186 4.44 -0.26 -3.28
N GLN A 187 4.86 0.71 -2.46
CA GLN A 187 4.79 0.61 -0.99
C GLN A 187 4.23 1.89 -0.38
N PHE A 188 3.33 1.74 0.58
CA PHE A 188 2.79 2.84 1.37
C PHE A 188 2.91 2.52 2.85
N ALA A 189 3.87 3.12 3.52
CA ALA A 189 3.96 3.00 4.97
C ALA A 189 3.20 4.15 5.64
N ASN A 190 2.37 3.80 6.62
CA ASN A 190 1.78 4.77 7.51
C ASN A 190 2.82 5.25 8.51
N LEU A 191 3.18 6.53 8.46
CA LEU A 191 4.25 7.13 9.26
C LEU A 191 3.77 8.40 9.94
N TYR A 192 4.38 8.71 11.09
CA TYR A 192 4.26 10.00 11.73
C TYR A 192 5.09 11.03 10.99
N TRP A 193 4.46 12.16 10.61
CA TRP A 193 5.06 13.31 9.96
C TRP A 193 4.93 14.54 10.83
N PHE A 194 5.93 15.42 10.86
CA PHE A 194 5.89 16.64 11.65
C PHE A 194 6.77 17.76 11.09
N ARG A 195 6.45 19.01 11.43
CA ARG A 195 7.23 20.20 11.10
C ARG A 195 8.47 20.28 11.98
N TYR A 196 9.56 19.72 11.47
CA TYR A 196 10.85 19.69 12.18
C TYR A 196 11.36 21.10 12.50
N ASP A 197 11.25 22.06 11.56
CA ASP A 197 11.63 23.45 11.76
C ASP A 197 10.88 24.09 12.93
N TRP A 198 9.58 23.85 13.10
CA TRP A 198 8.80 24.36 14.22
C TRP A 198 9.20 23.71 15.55
N PHE A 199 9.46 22.42 15.53
CA PHE A 199 9.88 21.69 16.73
C PHE A 199 11.26 22.10 17.23
N GLN A 200 12.12 22.70 16.39
CA GLN A 200 13.43 23.24 16.76
C GLN A 200 13.40 24.70 17.26
N ARG A 201 12.25 25.38 17.20
CA ARG A 201 12.13 26.77 17.65
C ARG A 201 12.21 26.86 19.18
N GLU A 202 13.18 27.59 19.70
CA GLU A 202 13.40 27.78 21.15
C GLU A 202 12.18 28.36 21.89
N ASP A 203 11.46 29.30 21.26
CA ASP A 203 10.26 29.90 21.80
C ASP A 203 9.11 28.88 21.94
N LEU A 204 8.89 28.03 20.93
CA LEU A 204 7.88 26.99 20.99
C LEU A 204 8.23 25.86 21.97
N GLN A 205 9.49 25.46 22.02
CA GLN A 205 9.98 24.50 23.02
C GLN A 205 9.79 25.00 24.46
N ALA A 206 10.10 26.26 24.72
CA ALA A 206 9.91 26.83 26.05
C ALA A 206 8.43 26.88 26.47
N GLN A 207 7.53 27.31 25.54
CA GLN A 207 6.08 27.36 25.79
C GLN A 207 5.50 25.96 26.01
N PHE A 208 5.88 24.98 25.18
CA PHE A 208 5.43 23.60 25.32
C PHE A 208 5.85 23.00 26.67
N ARG A 209 7.14 23.17 27.03
CA ARG A 209 7.66 22.67 28.32
C ARG A 209 6.97 23.34 29.53
N GLU A 210 6.69 24.63 29.46
CA GLU A 210 5.96 25.33 30.52
C GLU A 210 4.56 24.74 30.72
N LYS A 211 3.84 24.42 29.62
CA LYS A 211 2.48 23.93 29.71
C LYS A 211 2.39 22.43 30.07
N TYR A 212 3.18 21.57 29.42
CA TYR A 212 3.04 20.12 29.54
C TYR A 212 4.07 19.45 30.43
N GLY A 213 5.18 20.14 30.80
CA GLY A 213 6.18 19.65 31.73
C GLY A 213 7.22 18.69 31.14
N TYR A 214 7.27 18.57 29.81
CA TYR A 214 8.29 17.80 29.09
C TYR A 214 8.65 18.49 27.76
N GLU A 215 9.68 17.97 27.06
CA GLU A 215 10.22 18.64 25.88
C GLU A 215 9.33 18.42 24.63
N LEU A 216 9.22 19.44 23.77
CA LEU A 216 8.65 19.28 22.42
C LEU A 216 9.62 18.45 21.57
N GLY A 217 9.17 17.31 21.09
CA GLY A 217 9.96 16.37 20.30
C GLY A 217 9.07 15.34 19.61
N VAL A 218 9.67 14.28 19.05
CA VAL A 218 8.91 13.19 18.42
C VAL A 218 8.11 12.45 19.49
N PRO A 219 6.78 12.38 19.41
CA PRO A 219 5.95 11.68 20.38
C PRO A 219 6.23 10.18 20.37
N THR A 220 6.46 9.60 21.53
CA THR A 220 6.59 8.15 21.70
C THR A 220 5.30 7.49 22.18
N ASN A 221 4.35 8.31 22.66
CA ASN A 221 3.02 7.85 23.01
C ASN A 221 1.92 8.79 22.50
N TRP A 222 0.69 8.30 22.46
CA TRP A 222 -0.45 9.03 21.93
C TRP A 222 -0.87 10.23 22.78
N THR A 223 -0.52 10.26 24.07
CA THR A 223 -0.73 11.45 24.90
C THR A 223 0.14 12.61 24.40
N ALA A 224 1.42 12.35 24.14
CA ALA A 224 2.29 13.40 23.61
C ALA A 224 1.83 13.87 22.22
N TYR A 225 1.33 12.96 21.37
CA TYR A 225 0.72 13.36 20.09
C TYR A 225 -0.45 14.31 20.29
N GLN A 226 -1.37 13.98 21.20
CA GLN A 226 -2.51 14.86 21.54
C GLN A 226 -2.07 16.19 22.12
N ASP A 227 -1.12 16.19 23.06
CA ASP A 227 -0.60 17.42 23.68
C ASP A 227 0.03 18.35 22.62
N ILE A 228 0.77 17.78 21.66
CA ILE A 228 1.34 18.54 20.53
C ILE A 228 0.23 19.07 19.61
N ALA A 229 -0.80 18.26 19.34
CA ALA A 229 -1.95 18.68 18.52
C ALA A 229 -2.69 19.86 19.17
N GLU A 230 -3.00 19.75 20.44
CA GLU A 230 -3.60 20.84 21.23
C GLU A 230 -2.73 22.07 21.27
N PHE A 231 -1.42 21.90 21.51
CA PHE A 231 -0.47 23.00 21.60
C PHE A 231 -0.45 23.86 20.34
N PHE A 232 -0.26 23.27 19.18
CA PHE A 232 -0.20 24.04 17.94
C PHE A 232 -1.54 24.64 17.55
N THR A 233 -2.66 23.95 17.81
CA THR A 233 -3.99 24.47 17.46
C THR A 233 -4.47 25.56 18.42
N ASN A 234 -4.35 25.35 19.73
CA ASN A 234 -5.03 26.19 20.72
C ASN A 234 -4.11 27.20 21.39
N GLU A 235 -2.82 26.87 21.61
CA GLU A 235 -1.89 27.76 22.32
C GLU A 235 -1.08 28.62 21.34
N VAL A 236 -0.57 28.01 20.26
CA VAL A 236 0.18 28.73 19.21
C VAL A 236 -0.78 29.43 18.25
N GLY A 237 -1.68 28.69 17.63
CA GLY A 237 -2.74 29.17 16.74
C GLY A 237 -2.27 29.83 15.44
N GLU A 238 -1.13 30.54 15.46
CA GLU A 238 -0.59 31.26 14.30
C GLU A 238 0.95 31.23 14.33
N ILE A 239 1.57 31.00 13.18
CA ILE A 239 3.01 31.11 12.97
C ILE A 239 3.25 31.96 11.71
N ASP A 240 4.08 32.99 11.84
CA ASP A 240 4.47 33.90 10.75
C ASP A 240 3.27 34.52 9.99
N GLY A 241 2.18 34.81 10.70
CA GLY A 241 0.96 35.39 10.14
C GLY A 241 0.01 34.38 9.46
N GLN A 242 0.29 33.08 9.59
CA GLN A 242 -0.53 32.02 9.04
C GLN A 242 -1.13 31.16 10.15
N GLN A 243 -2.43 30.90 10.08
CA GLN A 243 -3.10 29.98 11.01
C GLN A 243 -2.49 28.59 10.90
N VAL A 244 -2.28 27.93 12.04
CA VAL A 244 -1.72 26.59 12.10
C VAL A 244 -2.64 25.64 12.87
N TYR A 245 -2.56 24.37 12.51
CA TYR A 245 -3.30 23.28 13.11
C TYR A 245 -2.34 22.20 13.57
N GLY A 246 -2.61 21.65 14.74
CA GLY A 246 -1.77 20.64 15.35
C GLY A 246 -1.98 19.23 14.81
N HIS A 247 -3.00 19.01 13.98
CA HIS A 247 -3.36 17.72 13.41
C HIS A 247 -3.96 17.90 12.03
N MET A 248 -3.85 16.88 11.17
CA MET A 248 -4.56 16.78 9.91
C MET A 248 -5.14 15.37 9.77
N ASP A 249 -6.35 15.31 9.25
CA ASP A 249 -7.04 14.06 8.99
C ASP A 249 -8.15 14.29 7.96
N TYR A 250 -9.01 13.30 7.73
CA TYR A 250 -10.15 13.40 6.83
C TYR A 250 -11.36 12.65 7.37
N GLY A 251 -12.57 13.11 7.01
CA GLY A 251 -13.80 12.62 7.63
C GLY A 251 -14.98 12.45 6.67
N ARG A 252 -14.80 12.65 5.35
CA ARG A 252 -15.88 12.48 4.39
C ARG A 252 -16.44 11.07 4.45
N ARG A 253 -17.75 10.93 4.33
CA ARG A 253 -18.43 9.64 4.16
C ARG A 253 -18.09 9.05 2.79
N ASP A 254 -16.98 8.38 2.70
CA ASP A 254 -16.32 7.89 1.49
C ASP A 254 -15.55 6.60 1.83
N PRO A 255 -15.30 5.69 0.87
CA PRO A 255 -14.51 4.48 1.11
C PRO A 255 -13.20 4.71 1.86
N SER A 256 -12.47 5.79 1.55
CA SER A 256 -11.19 6.10 2.18
C SER A 256 -11.29 6.30 3.71
N LEU A 257 -12.44 6.73 4.24
CA LEU A 257 -12.64 6.87 5.68
C LEU A 257 -12.46 5.52 6.42
N GLY A 258 -12.77 4.41 5.77
CA GLY A 258 -12.55 3.09 6.33
C GLY A 258 -11.08 2.82 6.63
N TRP A 259 -10.19 3.12 5.68
CA TRP A 259 -8.75 2.87 5.82
C TRP A 259 -8.15 3.67 6.96
N ARG A 260 -8.60 4.89 7.15
CA ARG A 260 -8.12 5.78 8.21
C ARG A 260 -8.18 5.12 9.59
N PHE A 261 -9.18 4.30 9.83
CA PHE A 261 -9.37 3.65 11.12
C PHE A 261 -8.61 2.33 11.23
N HIS A 262 -8.20 1.70 10.13
CA HIS A 262 -7.42 0.46 10.18
C HIS A 262 -5.99 0.69 10.65
N ASP A 263 -5.35 1.77 10.18
CA ASP A 263 -3.93 1.99 10.37
C ASP A 263 -3.54 2.43 11.79
N SER A 264 -4.22 3.44 12.30
CA SER A 264 -3.81 4.11 13.55
C SER A 264 -4.13 3.29 14.78
N TRP A 265 -5.17 2.52 14.80
CA TRP A 265 -5.50 1.77 16.00
C TRP A 265 -4.59 0.57 16.26
N LEU A 266 -3.79 0.14 15.28
CA LEU A 266 -2.77 -0.88 15.52
C LEU A 266 -1.88 -0.53 16.71
N SER A 267 -1.34 0.69 16.75
CA SER A 267 -0.51 1.14 17.84
C SER A 267 -1.29 1.75 19.01
N MET A 268 -2.51 2.22 18.78
CA MET A 268 -3.36 2.83 19.81
C MET A 268 -4.18 1.79 20.57
N ALA A 269 -4.83 0.89 19.86
CA ALA A 269 -5.63 -0.18 20.46
C ALA A 269 -4.84 -1.47 20.74
N GLY A 270 -3.60 -1.57 20.28
CA GLY A 270 -2.76 -2.76 20.47
C GLY A 270 -3.25 -3.96 19.66
N MET A 271 -3.54 -3.74 18.39
CA MET A 271 -3.90 -4.79 17.44
C MET A 271 -2.67 -5.37 16.75
N GLY A 272 -2.85 -6.55 16.16
CA GLY A 272 -1.77 -7.27 15.51
C GLY A 272 -0.71 -7.76 16.48
N SER A 273 0.11 -8.72 16.09
CA SER A 273 1.25 -9.15 16.87
C SER A 273 2.48 -9.32 15.99
N THR A 274 3.68 -9.21 16.58
CA THR A 274 4.93 -9.36 15.83
C THR A 274 5.12 -10.77 15.31
N GLY A 275 5.84 -10.83 14.21
CA GLY A 275 6.45 -12.06 13.72
C GLY A 275 5.53 -12.95 12.92
N VAL A 276 4.27 -12.59 12.75
CA VAL A 276 3.37 -13.34 11.87
C VAL A 276 2.93 -12.38 10.75
N PRO A 277 3.34 -12.61 9.51
CA PRO A 277 2.87 -11.81 8.37
C PRO A 277 1.37 -11.96 8.19
N PHE A 278 0.81 -13.12 8.58
CA PHE A 278 -0.60 -13.39 8.41
C PHE A 278 -1.30 -13.57 9.75
N GLY A 279 -2.43 -12.87 9.87
CA GLY A 279 -3.52 -13.26 10.73
C GLY A 279 -3.09 -13.82 12.05
N ASN A 280 -2.37 -13.08 12.77
CA ASN A 280 -2.41 -13.28 14.18
C ASN A 280 -3.82 -13.37 14.62
N PRO A 281 -4.07 -14.05 15.72
CA PRO A 281 -5.43 -14.34 16.11
C PRO A 281 -6.37 -13.19 15.84
N VAL A 282 -5.87 -11.93 15.89
CA VAL A 282 -6.65 -10.72 15.54
C VAL A 282 -5.82 -9.83 14.64
N ASP A 283 -6.34 -9.47 13.46
CA ASP A 283 -5.72 -8.53 12.52
C ASP A 283 -6.08 -7.06 12.81
N ASP A 284 -5.70 -6.17 11.89
CA ASP A 284 -5.99 -4.74 11.92
C ASP A 284 -7.50 -4.41 11.83
N TRP A 285 -8.33 -5.33 11.38
CA TRP A 285 -9.79 -5.19 11.38
C TRP A 285 -10.44 -5.65 12.70
N GLY A 286 -9.67 -6.21 13.60
CA GLY A 286 -10.18 -6.84 14.80
C GLY A 286 -10.80 -8.22 14.54
N ILE A 287 -10.62 -8.80 13.35
CA ILE A 287 -11.13 -10.13 13.02
C ILE A 287 -10.18 -11.19 13.54
N ARG A 288 -10.72 -12.11 14.36
CA ARG A 288 -9.97 -13.27 14.85
C ARG A 288 -10.00 -14.42 13.85
N VAL A 289 -8.87 -15.12 13.72
CA VAL A 289 -8.76 -16.43 13.07
C VAL A 289 -8.44 -17.54 14.08
N ASP A 290 -8.73 -18.79 13.69
CA ASP A 290 -8.28 -20.00 14.39
C ASP A 290 -6.90 -20.48 13.89
N GLU A 291 -6.43 -21.59 14.42
CA GLU A 291 -5.14 -22.22 14.06
C GLU A 291 -5.05 -22.65 12.59
N GLN A 292 -6.18 -22.74 11.89
CA GLN A 292 -6.27 -23.04 10.46
C GLN A 292 -6.49 -21.78 9.62
N SER A 293 -6.21 -20.60 10.15
CA SER A 293 -6.39 -19.29 9.49
C SER A 293 -7.83 -19.01 9.01
N ARG A 294 -8.84 -19.63 9.65
CA ARG A 294 -10.25 -19.41 9.33
C ARG A 294 -10.81 -18.27 10.18
N PRO A 295 -11.46 -17.26 9.58
CA PRO A 295 -12.13 -16.20 10.33
C PRO A 295 -13.19 -16.76 11.27
N VAL A 296 -13.10 -16.41 12.56
CA VAL A 296 -13.98 -16.95 13.60
C VAL A 296 -14.82 -15.91 14.33
N GLY A 297 -14.58 -14.62 14.11
CA GLY A 297 -15.39 -13.54 14.64
C GLY A 297 -14.70 -12.18 14.62
N ALA A 298 -15.50 -11.14 14.43
CA ALA A 298 -15.11 -9.74 14.54
C ALA A 298 -15.49 -9.15 15.91
N SER A 299 -16.69 -9.49 16.40
CA SER A 299 -17.17 -8.99 17.69
C SER A 299 -16.44 -9.58 18.88
N VAL A 300 -16.37 -8.83 19.98
CA VAL A 300 -15.84 -9.31 21.26
C VAL A 300 -16.57 -10.53 21.79
N SER A 301 -17.87 -10.66 21.51
CA SER A 301 -18.67 -11.83 21.91
C SER A 301 -18.29 -13.11 21.17
N ARG A 302 -17.56 -13.01 20.05
CA ARG A 302 -17.01 -14.13 19.28
C ARG A 302 -15.47 -14.21 19.38
N GLY A 303 -14.87 -13.39 20.24
CA GLY A 303 -13.43 -13.38 20.47
C GLY A 303 -12.64 -12.48 19.52
N GLY A 304 -13.29 -11.74 18.65
CA GLY A 304 -12.70 -10.64 17.88
C GLY A 304 -12.47 -9.41 18.74
N ALA A 305 -11.99 -8.34 18.14
CA ALA A 305 -11.65 -7.10 18.83
C ALA A 305 -12.20 -5.83 18.16
N THR A 306 -12.97 -5.96 17.07
CA THR A 306 -13.48 -4.81 16.31
C THR A 306 -14.24 -3.80 17.18
N ASN A 307 -15.01 -4.25 18.15
CA ASN A 307 -15.73 -3.41 19.12
C ASN A 307 -15.19 -3.55 20.55
N SER A 308 -13.90 -3.86 20.71
CA SER A 308 -13.28 -3.90 22.05
C SER A 308 -13.20 -2.52 22.68
N PRO A 309 -13.11 -2.41 24.02
CA PRO A 309 -12.88 -1.12 24.68
C PRO A 309 -11.67 -0.37 24.13
N ALA A 310 -10.57 -1.06 23.83
CA ALA A 310 -9.39 -0.46 23.21
C ALA A 310 -9.68 0.13 21.82
N SER A 311 -10.49 -0.55 21.01
CA SER A 311 -10.92 -0.06 19.70
C SER A 311 -11.83 1.16 19.83
N VAL A 312 -12.74 1.15 20.79
CA VAL A 312 -13.61 2.29 21.10
C VAL A 312 -12.79 3.51 21.52
N PHE A 313 -11.79 3.30 22.38
CA PHE A 313 -10.85 4.36 22.77
C PHE A 313 -10.12 4.95 21.54
N ALA A 314 -9.54 4.11 20.69
CA ALA A 314 -8.80 4.56 19.51
C ALA A 314 -9.68 5.37 18.56
N VAL A 315 -10.87 4.85 18.19
CA VAL A 315 -11.80 5.55 17.30
C VAL A 315 -12.31 6.86 17.93
N THR A 316 -12.55 6.87 19.23
CA THR A 316 -12.96 8.11 19.94
C THR A 316 -11.89 9.18 19.81
N LYS A 317 -10.61 8.82 20.03
CA LYS A 317 -9.50 9.77 19.90
C LYS A 317 -9.35 10.32 18.49
N MET A 318 -9.45 9.46 17.48
CA MET A 318 -9.35 9.89 16.08
C MET A 318 -10.48 10.85 15.70
N VAL A 319 -11.71 10.57 16.11
CA VAL A 319 -12.88 11.46 15.88
C VAL A 319 -12.71 12.79 16.62
N ASP A 320 -12.28 12.77 17.88
CA ASP A 320 -12.05 13.97 18.66
C ASP A 320 -10.94 14.84 18.06
N TRP A 321 -9.82 14.26 17.66
CA TRP A 321 -8.71 15.03 17.08
C TRP A 321 -9.05 15.66 15.73
N LEU A 322 -9.80 14.94 14.88
CA LEU A 322 -10.30 15.50 13.62
C LEU A 322 -11.19 16.72 13.88
N ARG A 323 -12.06 16.67 14.91
CA ARG A 323 -12.94 17.78 15.28
C ARG A 323 -12.20 18.94 15.93
N ASP A 324 -11.28 18.65 16.84
CA ASP A 324 -10.74 19.63 17.78
C ASP A 324 -9.42 20.25 17.31
N TYR A 325 -8.62 19.54 16.47
CA TYR A 325 -7.25 19.95 16.14
C TYR A 325 -6.92 20.02 14.66
N ALA A 326 -7.80 19.53 13.79
CA ALA A 326 -7.62 19.60 12.34
C ALA A 326 -8.30 20.86 11.74
N PRO A 327 -7.93 21.27 10.52
CA PRO A 327 -8.67 22.29 9.79
C PRO A 327 -10.15 21.94 9.69
N PRO A 328 -11.08 22.89 9.85
CA PRO A 328 -12.52 22.61 9.82
C PRO A 328 -13.00 21.89 8.54
N GLU A 329 -12.38 22.16 7.40
CA GLU A 329 -12.66 21.53 6.12
C GLU A 329 -12.26 20.06 6.05
N ALA A 330 -11.34 19.61 6.90
CA ALA A 330 -10.85 18.24 6.94
C ALA A 330 -11.96 17.20 7.13
N GLN A 331 -13.01 17.53 7.88
CA GLN A 331 -14.18 16.65 8.04
C GLN A 331 -14.91 16.36 6.71
N GLY A 332 -14.75 17.21 5.71
CA GLY A 332 -15.34 17.04 4.37
C GLY A 332 -14.38 16.48 3.32
N MET A 333 -13.15 16.14 3.68
CA MET A 333 -12.12 15.64 2.76
C MET A 333 -12.08 14.13 2.68
N THR A 334 -11.61 13.63 1.54
CA THR A 334 -11.19 12.23 1.31
C THR A 334 -9.69 12.09 1.56
N PHE A 335 -9.17 10.85 1.48
CA PHE A 335 -7.74 10.54 1.52
C PHE A 335 -6.93 11.38 0.51
N GLY A 336 -7.32 11.36 -0.77
CA GLY A 336 -6.59 12.07 -1.83
C GLY A 336 -6.65 13.60 -1.71
N GLU A 337 -7.69 14.16 -1.05
CA GLU A 337 -7.80 15.60 -0.78
C GLU A 337 -6.99 16.01 0.45
N ALA A 338 -6.88 15.15 1.45
CA ALA A 338 -6.17 15.41 2.71
C ALA A 338 -4.65 15.26 2.58
N GLY A 339 -4.18 14.30 1.78
CA GLY A 339 -2.76 13.97 1.63
C GLY A 339 -1.85 15.14 1.27
N PRO A 340 -2.19 15.99 0.28
CA PRO A 340 -1.38 17.15 -0.09
C PRO A 340 -1.48 18.35 0.89
N VAL A 341 -2.41 18.35 1.85
CA VAL A 341 -2.64 19.51 2.74
C VAL A 341 -1.40 19.89 3.57
N PRO A 342 -0.63 18.97 4.15
CA PRO A 342 0.59 19.33 4.87
C PRO A 342 1.61 20.12 4.04
N ALA A 343 1.68 19.88 2.72
CA ALA A 343 2.54 20.64 1.81
C ALA A 343 2.19 22.13 1.74
N GLN A 344 0.96 22.53 2.11
CA GLN A 344 0.51 23.93 2.15
C GLN A 344 1.08 24.70 3.36
N GLY A 345 1.74 24.02 4.31
CA GLY A 345 2.52 24.64 5.37
C GLY A 345 1.79 24.96 6.68
N GLN A 346 0.51 24.63 6.81
CA GLN A 346 -0.32 24.94 7.99
C GLN A 346 -0.37 23.86 9.07
N ILE A 347 0.12 22.66 8.78
CA ILE A 347 -0.03 21.47 9.62
C ILE A 347 1.25 21.22 10.42
N ALA A 348 1.13 21.01 11.73
CA ALA A 348 2.27 20.75 12.60
C ALA A 348 2.68 19.27 12.59
N GLN A 349 1.71 18.37 12.61
CA GLN A 349 1.95 16.92 12.58
C GLN A 349 0.75 16.17 12.02
N GLN A 350 1.02 14.94 11.57
CA GLN A 350 -0.02 14.02 11.06
C GLN A 350 0.49 12.57 11.09
N MET A 351 -0.43 11.61 11.20
CA MET A 351 -0.22 10.21 10.85
C MET A 351 -0.83 9.97 9.48
N PHE A 352 -0.03 9.47 8.51
CA PHE A 352 -0.53 9.28 7.14
C PHE A 352 0.38 8.36 6.31
N TRP A 353 -0.09 7.91 5.16
CA TRP A 353 0.69 7.16 4.16
C TRP A 353 1.60 8.11 3.36
N TYR A 354 2.59 8.67 4.02
CA TYR A 354 3.40 9.74 3.43
C TYR A 354 4.21 9.31 2.22
N THR A 355 4.52 8.03 2.08
CA THR A 355 5.22 7.54 0.89
C THR A 355 4.41 7.80 -0.39
N ALA A 356 3.08 7.83 -0.33
CA ALA A 356 2.23 8.19 -1.46
C ALA A 356 2.30 9.70 -1.82
N PHE A 357 2.61 10.56 -0.86
CA PHE A 357 2.57 12.03 -1.02
C PHE A 357 3.93 12.70 -0.83
N THR A 358 5.01 11.95 -0.66
CA THR A 358 6.36 12.51 -0.47
C THR A 358 6.78 13.36 -1.68
N ALA A 359 6.44 12.94 -2.89
CA ALA A 359 6.70 13.69 -4.10
C ALA A 359 6.08 15.11 -4.08
N ASP A 360 4.84 15.23 -3.59
CA ASP A 360 4.15 16.53 -3.47
C ASP A 360 4.84 17.44 -2.44
N MET A 361 5.33 16.86 -1.34
CA MET A 361 5.98 17.62 -0.26
C MET A 361 7.45 17.98 -0.54
N THR A 362 8.07 17.37 -1.53
CA THR A 362 9.44 17.67 -1.99
C THR A 362 9.46 18.51 -3.26
N SER A 363 8.28 18.81 -3.81
CA SER A 363 8.15 19.67 -5.00
C SER A 363 8.79 21.04 -4.79
N PRO A 364 9.44 21.63 -5.78
CA PRO A 364 9.92 23.01 -5.69
C PRO A 364 8.77 23.99 -5.38
N ASP A 365 9.08 25.02 -4.63
CA ASP A 365 8.18 26.13 -4.29
C ASP A 365 7.03 25.79 -3.30
N VAL A 366 7.02 24.60 -2.68
CA VAL A 366 6.06 24.34 -1.59
C VAL A 366 6.53 24.96 -0.27
N PRO A 367 5.63 25.49 0.57
CA PRO A 367 5.99 26.15 1.84
C PRO A 367 6.79 25.29 2.83
N VAL A 368 6.74 23.97 2.68
CA VAL A 368 7.40 23.01 3.57
C VAL A 368 8.81 22.61 3.12
N THR A 369 9.36 23.26 2.10
CA THR A 369 10.78 23.20 1.71
C THR A 369 11.44 24.55 1.92
N ASP A 370 12.76 24.57 2.12
CA ASP A 370 13.55 25.80 2.14
C ASP A 370 14.01 26.20 0.73
N ASP A 371 14.69 27.35 0.62
CA ASP A 371 15.17 27.88 -0.67
C ASP A 371 16.22 26.97 -1.35
N GLU A 372 16.81 26.02 -0.61
CA GLU A 372 17.78 25.03 -1.09
C GLU A 372 17.13 23.68 -1.44
N GLY A 373 15.79 23.59 -1.25
CA GLY A 373 15.00 22.40 -1.49
C GLY A 373 15.11 21.34 -0.38
N ASN A 374 15.54 21.73 0.83
CA ASN A 374 15.55 20.82 1.97
C ASN A 374 14.19 20.80 2.67
N PRO A 375 13.72 19.64 3.15
CA PRO A 375 12.44 19.56 3.83
C PRO A 375 12.51 20.21 5.22
N LYS A 376 11.51 21.06 5.52
CA LYS A 376 11.26 21.61 6.86
C LYS A 376 10.54 20.61 7.76
N TRP A 377 10.31 19.43 7.28
CA TRP A 377 9.59 18.33 7.93
C TRP A 377 10.45 17.08 8.05
N ARG A 378 9.99 16.14 8.90
CA ARG A 378 10.60 14.81 9.04
C ARG A 378 9.51 13.77 9.22
N MET A 379 9.84 12.51 8.89
CA MET A 379 9.05 11.32 9.18
C MET A 379 9.67 10.56 10.37
N ALA A 380 8.83 9.91 11.14
CA ALA A 380 9.23 9.14 12.31
C ALA A 380 8.24 7.97 12.53
N PRO A 381 8.59 6.96 13.36
CA PRO A 381 7.67 5.91 13.75
C PRO A 381 6.42 6.45 14.43
N SER A 382 5.32 5.72 14.26
CA SER A 382 4.06 5.99 14.97
C SER A 382 4.25 5.90 16.47
N PRO A 383 3.60 6.78 17.26
CA PRO A 383 3.51 6.60 18.71
C PRO A 383 2.81 5.29 19.06
N THR A 384 3.00 4.81 20.28
CA THR A 384 2.25 3.67 20.83
C THR A 384 1.36 4.09 22.00
N GLY A 385 0.35 3.29 22.31
CA GLY A 385 -0.56 3.54 23.43
C GLY A 385 -0.39 2.52 24.57
N PRO A 386 -1.13 2.68 25.66
CA PRO A 386 -1.06 1.78 26.82
C PRO A 386 -1.60 0.37 26.51
N TYR A 387 -2.36 0.20 25.46
CA TYR A 387 -2.81 -1.09 24.98
C TYR A 387 -1.78 -1.85 24.15
N TRP A 388 -0.79 -1.14 23.61
CA TRP A 388 0.28 -1.71 22.83
C TRP A 388 1.31 -2.42 23.75
N GLN A 389 1.85 -3.52 23.30
CA GLN A 389 2.90 -4.26 23.99
C GLN A 389 4.04 -4.57 23.03
N GLU A 390 5.25 -4.67 23.56
CA GLU A 390 6.40 -5.10 22.77
C GLU A 390 6.06 -6.35 21.97
N GLY A 391 6.30 -6.26 20.69
CA GLY A 391 5.94 -7.35 19.81
C GLY A 391 4.69 -7.13 18.97
N MET A 392 3.86 -6.15 19.25
CA MET A 392 2.71 -5.78 18.44
C MET A 392 3.10 -4.86 17.29
N LYS A 393 2.21 -4.70 16.31
CA LYS A 393 2.43 -3.82 15.17
C LYS A 393 2.19 -2.36 15.55
N VAL A 394 2.90 -1.45 14.90
CA VAL A 394 2.78 -0.01 15.14
C VAL A 394 2.09 0.73 14.01
N GLY A 395 1.95 0.11 12.86
CA GLY A 395 1.31 0.70 11.71
C GLY A 395 0.98 -0.33 10.64
N TYR A 396 0.25 0.12 9.68
CA TYR A 396 -0.11 -0.58 8.47
C TYR A 396 0.82 -0.15 7.33
N GLN A 397 1.24 -1.11 6.54
CA GLN A 397 1.95 -0.86 5.29
C GLN A 397 1.17 -1.53 4.17
N ASP A 398 0.70 -0.73 3.26
CA ASP A 398 0.12 -1.23 2.03
C ASP A 398 1.20 -1.56 1.00
N VAL A 399 0.90 -2.56 0.18
CA VAL A 399 1.73 -3.00 -0.93
C VAL A 399 0.84 -3.10 -2.15
N GLY A 400 0.74 -2.03 -2.91
CA GLY A 400 0.11 -2.07 -4.21
C GLY A 400 0.80 -3.11 -5.08
N SER A 401 0.05 -4.06 -5.62
CA SER A 401 0.63 -5.28 -6.18
C SER A 401 -0.11 -5.78 -7.41
N TRP A 402 0.64 -6.31 -8.36
CA TRP A 402 0.08 -6.96 -9.54
C TRP A 402 -0.66 -8.24 -9.17
N THR A 403 -1.92 -8.32 -9.56
CA THR A 403 -2.83 -9.45 -9.35
C THR A 403 -3.41 -9.93 -10.67
N PHE A 404 -3.51 -11.25 -10.86
CA PHE A 404 -4.04 -11.90 -12.05
C PHE A 404 -5.13 -12.88 -11.69
N PHE A 405 -6.08 -13.11 -12.62
CA PHE A 405 -7.21 -14.00 -12.41
C PHE A 405 -7.24 -15.14 -13.44
N ASP A 406 -7.69 -16.32 -13.01
CA ASP A 406 -7.85 -17.50 -13.88
C ASP A 406 -8.88 -17.29 -14.99
N SER A 407 -9.79 -16.32 -14.83
CA SER A 407 -10.75 -15.92 -15.85
C SER A 407 -10.15 -15.18 -17.05
N THR A 408 -8.91 -14.68 -16.92
CA THR A 408 -8.18 -14.07 -18.04
C THR A 408 -7.64 -15.17 -18.97
N PRO A 409 -7.83 -15.08 -20.29
CA PRO A 409 -7.23 -16.04 -21.23
C PRO A 409 -5.73 -16.18 -21.02
N GLU A 410 -5.22 -17.41 -21.08
CA GLU A 410 -3.85 -17.77 -20.69
C GLU A 410 -2.77 -16.95 -21.41
N ASP A 411 -2.92 -16.75 -22.71
CA ASP A 411 -1.99 -15.98 -23.53
C ASP A 411 -1.96 -14.49 -23.13
N ARG A 412 -3.12 -13.90 -22.87
CA ARG A 412 -3.25 -12.52 -22.38
C ARG A 412 -2.70 -12.37 -20.96
N ARG A 413 -2.99 -13.35 -20.12
CA ARG A 413 -2.50 -13.40 -18.73
C ARG A 413 -0.98 -13.51 -18.67
N THR A 414 -0.39 -14.32 -19.54
CA THR A 414 1.08 -14.43 -19.66
C THR A 414 1.71 -13.15 -20.21
N ALA A 415 1.08 -12.49 -21.19
CA ALA A 415 1.54 -11.20 -21.69
C ALA A 415 1.46 -10.11 -20.60
N ALA A 416 0.41 -10.09 -19.79
CA ALA A 416 0.26 -9.19 -18.66
C ALA A 416 1.28 -9.50 -17.54
N TRP A 417 1.61 -10.77 -17.30
CA TRP A 417 2.69 -11.17 -16.39
C TRP A 417 4.06 -10.65 -16.85
N LEU A 418 4.36 -10.68 -18.15
CA LEU A 418 5.60 -10.09 -18.68
C LEU A 418 5.64 -8.58 -18.43
N TYR A 419 4.53 -7.87 -18.62
CA TYR A 419 4.45 -6.44 -18.33
C TYR A 419 4.62 -6.13 -16.86
N ALA A 420 3.97 -6.86 -15.97
CA ALA A 420 4.12 -6.70 -14.52
C ALA A 420 5.56 -6.90 -14.05
N GLN A 421 6.25 -7.90 -14.59
CA GLN A 421 7.68 -8.08 -14.30
C GLN A 421 8.52 -6.93 -14.86
N PHE A 422 8.17 -6.39 -16.03
CA PHE A 422 8.88 -5.26 -16.61
C PHE A 422 8.77 -4.01 -15.72
N THR A 423 7.56 -3.69 -15.22
CA THR A 423 7.37 -2.52 -14.33
C THR A 423 8.12 -2.62 -13.01
N THR A 424 8.56 -3.83 -12.66
CA THR A 424 9.27 -4.12 -11.41
C THR A 424 10.71 -4.62 -11.62
N ALA A 425 11.17 -4.74 -12.87
CA ALA A 425 12.51 -5.21 -13.21
C ALA A 425 13.61 -4.26 -12.69
N LYS A 426 14.77 -4.80 -12.33
CA LYS A 426 15.89 -4.00 -11.79
C LYS A 426 16.41 -2.93 -12.77
N THR A 427 16.22 -3.13 -14.08
CA THR A 427 16.53 -2.12 -15.09
C THR A 427 15.71 -0.84 -14.91
N VAL A 428 14.44 -0.94 -14.48
CA VAL A 428 13.49 0.19 -14.45
C VAL A 428 13.11 0.65 -13.05
N SER A 429 13.28 -0.21 -12.03
CA SER A 429 12.72 0.01 -10.70
C SER A 429 13.29 1.22 -9.97
N LEU A 430 14.57 1.55 -10.16
CA LEU A 430 15.19 2.72 -9.54
C LEU A 430 14.67 4.03 -10.13
N GLU A 431 14.50 4.13 -11.46
CA GLU A 431 13.90 5.31 -12.10
C GLU A 431 12.43 5.47 -11.68
N LYS A 432 11.69 4.37 -11.59
CA LYS A 432 10.31 4.37 -11.05
C LYS A 432 10.28 4.84 -9.60
N LEU A 433 11.20 4.39 -8.76
CA LEU A 433 11.34 4.86 -7.38
C LEU A 433 11.62 6.37 -7.33
N ILE A 434 12.53 6.87 -8.14
CA ILE A 434 12.85 8.31 -8.19
C ILE A 434 11.64 9.14 -8.63
N ALA A 435 10.85 8.63 -9.59
CA ALA A 435 9.66 9.30 -10.09
C ALA A 435 8.52 9.36 -9.06
N GLY A 436 8.24 8.26 -8.35
CA GLY A 436 7.08 8.12 -7.47
C GLY A 436 7.40 8.13 -5.97
N LEU A 437 8.65 7.94 -5.60
CA LEU A 437 9.14 7.80 -4.22
C LEU A 437 8.48 6.66 -3.43
N THR A 438 8.03 5.62 -4.12
CA THR A 438 7.41 4.42 -3.56
C THR A 438 8.35 3.21 -3.77
N PRO A 439 9.26 2.91 -2.82
CA PRO A 439 10.27 1.89 -3.03
C PRO A 439 9.68 0.47 -3.04
N ILE A 440 10.13 -0.37 -3.98
CA ILE A 440 9.71 -1.77 -4.06
C ILE A 440 10.87 -2.75 -3.90
N ARG A 441 12.11 -2.31 -4.09
CA ARG A 441 13.30 -3.15 -4.00
C ARG A 441 14.26 -2.65 -2.94
N ARG A 442 14.87 -3.59 -2.20
CA ARG A 442 15.94 -3.29 -1.23
C ARG A 442 17.18 -2.77 -1.94
N SER A 443 17.54 -3.34 -3.09
CA SER A 443 18.65 -2.88 -3.89
C SER A 443 18.52 -1.42 -4.28
N ASP A 444 17.32 -0.97 -4.68
CA ASP A 444 17.08 0.42 -5.07
C ASP A 444 17.23 1.37 -3.88
N ILE A 445 16.59 1.06 -2.75
CA ILE A 445 16.66 1.94 -1.56
C ILE A 445 18.09 1.99 -0.95
N MET A 446 18.92 0.98 -1.23
CA MET A 446 20.32 0.91 -0.80
C MET A 446 21.30 1.55 -1.81
N SER A 447 20.82 2.03 -2.96
CA SER A 447 21.64 2.61 -4.01
C SER A 447 22.37 3.89 -3.57
N GLU A 448 23.38 4.30 -4.35
CA GLU A 448 24.09 5.56 -4.15
C GLU A 448 23.18 6.75 -4.43
N GLU A 449 22.32 6.66 -5.45
CA GLU A 449 21.34 7.66 -5.83
C GLU A 449 20.38 7.96 -4.68
N MET A 450 19.83 6.94 -4.05
CA MET A 450 18.95 7.13 -2.89
C MET A 450 19.70 7.65 -1.66
N THR A 451 20.99 7.34 -1.54
CA THR A 451 21.83 7.91 -0.47
C THR A 451 22.07 9.41 -0.69
N GLU A 452 22.25 9.84 -1.92
CA GLU A 452 22.38 11.26 -2.26
C GLU A 452 21.06 12.02 -2.10
N MET A 453 19.92 11.37 -2.36
CA MET A 453 18.59 11.95 -2.18
C MET A 453 18.12 11.98 -0.71
N ALA A 454 18.62 11.10 0.14
CA ALA A 454 18.13 10.92 1.52
C ALA A 454 17.99 12.23 2.33
N PRO A 455 18.91 13.20 2.30
CA PRO A 455 18.76 14.47 3.00
C PRO A 455 17.52 15.28 2.60
N LYS A 456 17.00 15.06 1.40
CA LYS A 456 15.82 15.75 0.86
C LYS A 456 14.51 15.00 1.07
N LEU A 457 14.57 13.78 1.61
CA LEU A 457 13.42 12.89 1.76
C LEU A 457 12.98 12.69 3.22
N GLY A 458 13.46 13.56 4.14
CA GLY A 458 12.91 13.71 5.49
C GLY A 458 12.88 12.47 6.38
N GLY A 459 13.72 11.45 6.11
CA GLY A 459 13.77 10.19 6.87
C GLY A 459 13.17 8.98 6.13
N LEU A 460 12.63 9.16 4.94
CA LEU A 460 12.05 8.08 4.13
C LEU A 460 13.07 6.97 3.83
N VAL A 461 14.26 7.34 3.38
CA VAL A 461 15.32 6.39 3.03
C VAL A 461 15.81 5.64 4.26
N GLU A 462 16.02 6.35 5.36
CA GLU A 462 16.43 5.78 6.63
C GLU A 462 15.39 4.78 7.16
N PHE A 463 14.11 5.12 7.05
CA PHE A 463 13.02 4.21 7.41
C PHE A 463 13.09 2.89 6.63
N TYR A 464 13.14 2.97 5.30
CA TYR A 464 13.17 1.75 4.47
C TYR A 464 14.47 0.96 4.58
N ARG A 465 15.56 1.56 5.05
CA ARG A 465 16.83 0.87 5.38
C ARG A 465 16.83 0.24 6.77
N SER A 466 15.97 0.73 7.66
CA SER A 466 15.94 0.28 9.05
C SER A 466 15.30 -1.11 9.21
N PRO A 467 15.55 -1.80 10.34
CA PRO A 467 14.85 -3.03 10.67
C PRO A 467 13.39 -2.80 11.11
N ASP A 468 12.98 -1.55 11.30
CA ASP A 468 11.68 -1.20 11.88
C ASP A 468 10.49 -1.57 10.98
N GLN A 469 10.71 -1.77 9.66
CA GLN A 469 9.67 -2.26 8.76
C GLN A 469 8.96 -3.53 9.27
N SER A 470 9.64 -4.38 10.04
CA SER A 470 9.06 -5.56 10.66
C SER A 470 7.93 -5.25 11.65
N LYS A 471 7.83 -4.00 12.12
CA LYS A 471 6.77 -3.51 13.01
C LYS A 471 5.51 -3.08 12.27
N TRP A 472 5.54 -3.01 10.94
CA TRP A 472 4.35 -2.80 10.12
C TRP A 472 3.72 -4.12 9.71
N THR A 473 2.45 -4.10 9.36
CA THR A 473 1.67 -5.28 8.96
C THR A 473 0.89 -4.98 7.68
N PRO A 474 0.63 -6.01 6.85
CA PRO A 474 -0.39 -5.87 5.82
C PRO A 474 -1.76 -5.66 6.47
N SER A 475 -2.68 -5.08 5.72
CA SER A 475 -4.07 -4.96 6.14
C SER A 475 -4.91 -6.18 5.73
N SER A 476 -6.02 -6.38 6.43
CA SER A 476 -7.16 -7.21 5.99
C SER A 476 -6.85 -8.69 5.72
N THR A 477 -5.77 -9.24 6.28
CA THR A 477 -5.38 -10.65 6.03
C THR A 477 -6.42 -11.66 6.49
N ASN A 478 -7.22 -11.30 7.51
CA ASN A 478 -8.29 -12.14 8.03
C ASN A 478 -9.64 -11.89 7.34
N VAL A 479 -9.72 -10.91 6.42
CA VAL A 479 -10.96 -10.51 5.76
C VAL A 479 -11.27 -11.44 4.59
N PRO A 480 -12.38 -12.23 4.67
CA PRO A 480 -12.66 -13.21 3.63
C PRO A 480 -13.32 -12.62 2.36
N ASP A 481 -13.83 -11.42 2.42
CA ASP A 481 -14.52 -10.77 1.29
C ASP A 481 -14.39 -9.23 1.44
N TYR A 482 -13.21 -8.72 1.13
CA TYR A 482 -12.89 -7.30 1.25
C TYR A 482 -13.91 -6.40 0.53
N PRO A 483 -14.28 -6.64 -0.74
CA PRO A 483 -15.22 -5.76 -1.45
C PRO A 483 -16.60 -5.64 -0.81
N ARG A 484 -17.05 -6.66 -0.06
CA ARG A 484 -18.32 -6.60 0.67
C ARG A 484 -18.17 -6.05 2.08
N MET A 485 -17.00 -6.22 2.69
CA MET A 485 -16.77 -5.89 4.09
C MET A 485 -16.18 -4.49 4.26
N ALA A 486 -15.30 -4.04 3.37
CA ALA A 486 -14.69 -2.71 3.43
C ALA A 486 -15.73 -1.57 3.48
N PRO A 487 -16.81 -1.57 2.69
CA PRO A 487 -17.82 -0.53 2.78
C PRO A 487 -18.49 -0.41 4.15
N LEU A 488 -18.51 -1.47 4.95
CA LEU A 488 -19.11 -1.44 6.28
C LEU A 488 -18.36 -0.50 7.23
N TRP A 489 -17.03 -0.37 7.06
CA TRP A 489 -16.23 0.51 7.88
C TRP A 489 -16.69 1.95 7.77
N TRP A 490 -16.62 2.54 6.60
CA TRP A 490 -16.99 3.94 6.43
C TRP A 490 -18.51 4.18 6.62
N GLN A 491 -19.35 3.20 6.29
CA GLN A 491 -20.80 3.32 6.49
C GLN A 491 -21.19 3.39 7.97
N ASN A 492 -20.49 2.62 8.82
CA ASN A 492 -20.75 2.63 10.26
C ASN A 492 -19.99 3.75 11.00
N LEU A 493 -18.79 4.12 10.54
CA LEU A 493 -17.96 5.12 11.23
C LEU A 493 -18.29 6.57 10.85
N ALA A 494 -18.75 6.84 9.63
CA ALA A 494 -19.13 8.20 9.23
C ALA A 494 -20.19 8.84 10.16
N PRO A 495 -21.22 8.13 10.66
CA PRO A 495 -22.13 8.68 11.66
C PRO A 495 -21.46 9.03 12.99
N ALA A 496 -20.38 8.34 13.38
CA ALA A 496 -19.61 8.72 14.57
C ALA A 496 -18.77 9.97 14.31
N VAL A 497 -18.18 10.11 13.12
CA VAL A 497 -17.44 11.32 12.71
C VAL A 497 -18.37 12.54 12.68
N SER A 498 -19.61 12.40 12.19
CA SER A 498 -20.61 13.49 12.21
C SER A 498 -21.25 13.73 13.58
N GLY A 499 -21.04 12.86 14.56
CA GLY A 499 -21.63 12.95 15.91
C GLY A 499 -23.07 12.45 16.00
N ASP A 500 -23.58 11.74 14.99
CA ASP A 500 -24.95 11.18 14.99
C ASP A 500 -25.07 9.95 15.89
N VAL A 501 -23.97 9.19 16.06
CA VAL A 501 -23.86 8.05 16.99
C VAL A 501 -22.55 8.13 17.77
N THR A 502 -22.44 7.38 18.85
CA THR A 502 -21.17 7.27 19.58
C THR A 502 -20.20 6.33 18.83
N PRO A 503 -18.88 6.49 19.00
CA PRO A 503 -17.89 5.53 18.47
C PRO A 503 -18.18 4.08 18.89
N LYS A 504 -18.66 3.87 20.11
CA LYS A 504 -19.04 2.54 20.59
C LYS A 504 -20.20 1.94 19.79
N GLU A 505 -21.27 2.72 19.57
CA GLU A 505 -22.42 2.27 18.77
C GLU A 505 -22.01 1.96 17.32
N ALA A 506 -21.15 2.80 16.74
CA ALA A 506 -20.62 2.59 15.40
C ALA A 506 -19.84 1.27 15.29
N LEU A 507 -18.96 0.99 16.26
CA LEU A 507 -18.16 -0.24 16.28
C LEU A 507 -18.99 -1.48 16.63
N ASP A 508 -20.00 -1.37 17.49
CA ASP A 508 -20.93 -2.47 17.78
C ASP A 508 -21.72 -2.88 16.53
N ASN A 509 -22.20 -1.90 15.76
CA ASN A 509 -22.87 -2.13 14.48
C ASN A 509 -21.90 -2.76 13.46
N LEU A 510 -20.72 -2.19 13.31
CA LEU A 510 -19.69 -2.70 12.40
C LEU A 510 -19.34 -4.16 12.70
N ALA A 511 -19.02 -4.47 13.95
CA ALA A 511 -18.67 -5.83 14.35
C ALA A 511 -19.79 -6.84 14.08
N GLY A 512 -21.03 -6.44 14.35
CA GLY A 512 -22.22 -7.25 14.04
C GLY A 512 -22.41 -7.47 12.53
N ASP A 513 -22.20 -6.45 11.73
CA ASP A 513 -22.31 -6.54 10.27
C ASP A 513 -21.21 -7.43 9.67
N LEU A 514 -19.97 -7.31 10.15
CA LEU A 514 -18.85 -8.17 9.75
C LEU A 514 -19.14 -9.64 10.09
N ASP A 515 -19.58 -9.94 11.33
CA ASP A 515 -19.97 -11.28 11.75
C ASP A 515 -21.11 -11.84 10.88
N ASN A 516 -22.08 -11.02 10.54
CA ASN A 516 -23.21 -11.41 9.67
C ASN A 516 -22.76 -11.80 8.25
N ILE A 517 -21.82 -11.05 7.67
CA ILE A 517 -21.25 -11.40 6.35
C ILE A 517 -20.49 -12.72 6.45
N MET A 518 -19.60 -12.86 7.42
CA MET A 518 -18.83 -14.10 7.61
C MET A 518 -19.74 -15.31 7.82
N ALA A 519 -20.83 -15.15 8.57
CA ALA A 519 -21.83 -16.22 8.75
C ALA A 519 -22.56 -16.60 7.45
N ARG A 520 -22.80 -15.64 6.55
CA ARG A 520 -23.39 -15.93 5.23
C ARG A 520 -22.41 -16.67 4.34
N LEU A 521 -21.14 -16.24 4.32
CA LEU A 521 -20.08 -16.88 3.53
C LEU A 521 -19.88 -18.34 3.97
N ALA A 522 -19.80 -18.59 5.28
CA ALA A 522 -19.69 -19.95 5.82
C ALA A 522 -20.85 -20.86 5.39
N ARG A 523 -22.10 -20.33 5.31
CA ARG A 523 -23.26 -21.09 4.84
C ARG A 523 -23.26 -21.31 3.33
N ALA A 524 -22.77 -20.35 2.58
CA ALA A 524 -22.78 -20.40 1.12
C ALA A 524 -21.71 -21.35 0.55
N LYS A 525 -20.67 -21.68 1.34
CA LYS A 525 -19.56 -22.57 0.95
C LYS A 525 -18.91 -22.12 -0.37
N VAL A 526 -18.58 -20.84 -0.46
CA VAL A 526 -18.00 -20.24 -1.67
C VAL A 526 -16.49 -20.37 -1.73
N PHE A 527 -15.86 -20.77 -0.64
CA PHE A 527 -14.40 -20.86 -0.53
C PHE A 527 -13.91 -22.30 -0.62
N GLU A 528 -12.76 -22.48 -1.20
CA GLU A 528 -12.05 -23.77 -1.24
C GLU A 528 -11.17 -23.96 -0.01
N THR A 529 -10.60 -22.86 0.51
CA THR A 529 -9.68 -22.88 1.65
C THR A 529 -10.05 -21.78 2.64
N PHE A 530 -9.65 -21.94 3.90
CA PHE A 530 -9.75 -20.94 4.96
C PHE A 530 -11.16 -20.32 5.14
N GLU A 531 -12.22 -21.09 4.87
CA GLU A 531 -13.61 -20.60 4.97
C GLU A 531 -13.93 -20.11 6.39
N PRO A 532 -14.75 -19.06 6.56
CA PRO A 532 -15.19 -18.60 7.87
C PRO A 532 -15.88 -19.70 8.68
N LYS A 533 -15.53 -19.81 9.97
CA LYS A 533 -16.14 -20.72 10.92
C LYS A 533 -16.35 -20.01 12.24
N LEU A 534 -17.46 -19.28 12.34
CA LEU A 534 -17.71 -18.42 13.48
C LEU A 534 -17.72 -19.19 14.81
N ASN A 535 -17.07 -18.60 15.80
CA ASN A 535 -17.18 -19.01 17.20
C ASN A 535 -18.63 -18.84 17.68
N GLU A 536 -19.00 -19.66 18.67
CA GLU A 536 -20.23 -19.47 19.42
C GLU A 536 -20.17 -18.14 20.19
N GLU A 537 -21.26 -17.39 20.21
CA GLU A 537 -21.36 -16.18 21.01
C GLU A 537 -21.27 -16.54 22.51
N ARG A 538 -20.41 -15.81 23.20
CA ARG A 538 -20.21 -15.93 24.64
C ARG A 538 -20.06 -14.55 25.26
N ASP A 539 -20.19 -14.50 26.57
CA ASP A 539 -19.88 -13.30 27.33
C ASP A 539 -18.44 -12.83 27.00
N PRO A 540 -18.19 -11.55 26.76
CA PRO A 540 -16.85 -11.02 26.51
C PRO A 540 -15.81 -11.43 27.54
N GLU A 541 -16.16 -11.56 28.82
CA GLU A 541 -15.25 -12.03 29.89
C GLU A 541 -14.68 -13.42 29.63
N TYR A 542 -15.46 -14.31 28.97
CA TYR A 542 -14.93 -15.62 28.57
C TYR A 542 -13.72 -15.49 27.64
N TRP A 543 -13.79 -14.52 26.70
CA TRP A 543 -12.73 -14.32 25.72
C TRP A 543 -11.53 -13.57 26.30
N LEU A 544 -11.72 -12.68 27.30
CA LEU A 544 -10.64 -11.97 27.97
C LEU A 544 -9.61 -12.88 28.64
N SER A 545 -9.99 -14.13 28.95
CA SER A 545 -9.10 -15.14 29.49
C SER A 545 -8.27 -15.90 28.44
N LYS A 546 -8.47 -15.64 27.14
CA LYS A 546 -7.83 -16.38 26.05
C LYS A 546 -6.65 -15.61 25.47
N PRO A 547 -5.62 -16.30 24.94
CA PRO A 547 -4.54 -15.63 24.19
C PRO A 547 -5.09 -14.81 23.03
N GLY A 548 -4.54 -13.61 22.81
CA GLY A 548 -5.01 -12.68 21.78
C GLY A 548 -6.43 -12.18 22.01
N ALA A 549 -6.91 -12.18 23.25
CA ALA A 549 -8.24 -11.74 23.63
C ALA A 549 -8.48 -10.26 23.29
N PRO A 550 -9.75 -9.86 23.17
CA PRO A 550 -10.12 -8.45 23.16
C PRO A 550 -9.51 -7.70 24.35
N LYS A 551 -9.09 -6.46 24.13
CA LYS A 551 -8.48 -5.63 25.18
C LYS A 551 -9.56 -5.08 26.11
N ALA A 552 -9.45 -5.39 27.40
CA ALA A 552 -10.29 -4.78 28.42
C ALA A 552 -9.93 -3.30 28.61
N GLU A 553 -10.90 -2.51 29.05
CA GLU A 553 -10.68 -1.10 29.39
C GLU A 553 -9.61 -0.95 30.48
N LEU A 554 -8.74 0.05 30.32
CA LEU A 554 -7.69 0.39 31.27
C LEU A 554 -8.11 1.58 32.14
N ASP A 555 -7.67 1.57 33.42
CA ASP A 555 -7.92 2.68 34.34
C ASP A 555 -7.27 3.99 33.89
N ASN A 556 -6.19 3.93 33.11
CA ASN A 556 -5.49 5.08 32.55
C ASN A 556 -5.09 4.84 31.10
N GLU A 557 -5.91 5.34 30.20
CA GLU A 557 -5.71 5.23 28.75
C GLU A 557 -4.82 6.35 28.18
N MET A 558 -4.58 7.42 28.94
CA MET A 558 -3.75 8.57 28.56
C MET A 558 -2.69 8.83 29.64
N PRO A 559 -1.63 8.01 29.70
CA PRO A 559 -0.51 8.25 30.64
C PRO A 559 0.23 9.55 30.28
N GLN A 560 1.14 10.02 31.16
CA GLN A 560 1.98 11.19 30.88
C GLN A 560 2.60 11.12 29.50
N GLY A 561 2.54 12.23 28.75
CA GLY A 561 3.16 12.37 27.44
C GLY A 561 4.68 12.21 27.49
N THR A 562 5.23 11.55 26.49
CA THR A 562 6.68 11.33 26.35
C THR A 562 7.12 11.56 24.91
N THR A 563 8.29 12.19 24.77
CA THR A 563 8.90 12.51 23.47
C THR A 563 10.38 12.16 23.46
N VAL A 564 10.95 12.06 22.27
CA VAL A 564 12.40 11.92 22.06
C VAL A 564 12.87 12.93 21.00
N PRO A 565 14.12 13.41 21.09
CA PRO A 565 14.71 14.19 20.01
C PRO A 565 14.79 13.38 18.71
N TYR A 566 14.49 14.02 17.57
CA TYR A 566 14.55 13.36 16.28
C TYR A 566 15.93 12.76 15.96
N ASP A 567 17.00 13.51 16.26
CA ASP A 567 18.38 13.05 15.98
C ASP A 567 18.74 11.76 16.74
N GLN A 568 18.15 11.56 17.92
CA GLN A 568 18.32 10.32 18.67
C GLN A 568 17.56 9.16 18.01
N LEU A 569 16.38 9.43 17.48
CA LEU A 569 15.58 8.45 16.78
C LEU A 569 16.26 7.96 15.50
N ILE A 570 16.71 8.91 14.66
CA ILE A 570 17.31 8.57 13.38
C ILE A 570 18.60 7.74 13.54
N GLN A 571 19.34 7.92 14.64
CA GLN A 571 20.49 7.07 14.95
C GLN A 571 20.08 5.61 15.16
N SER A 572 18.89 5.34 15.70
CA SER A 572 18.38 3.97 15.84
C SER A 572 18.00 3.33 14.50
N TRP A 573 17.68 4.13 13.49
CA TRP A 573 17.39 3.66 12.13
C TRP A 573 18.65 3.37 11.30
N GLN A 574 19.78 3.93 11.70
CA GLN A 574 21.07 3.79 11.02
C GLN A 574 21.91 2.62 11.55
N GLN A 575 21.47 1.97 12.62
CA GLN A 575 22.15 0.82 13.24
C GLN A 575 21.68 -0.52 12.66
#